data_d81723cd8f17c8b525c98e7ed07fb96c
#
_entry.id   d81723cd8f17c8b525c98e7ed07fb96c
#
_cell.length_a   1.000
_cell.length_b   1.000
_cell.length_c   1.000
_cell.angle_alpha   90.00
_cell.angle_beta   90.00
_cell.angle_gamma   90.00
#
_symmetry.space_group_name_H-M   'P 1'
#
loop_
_entity.id
_entity.type
_entity.pdbx_description
1 polymer ?
#
loop_
_entity_poly.entity_id
_entity_poly.type
_entity_poly.pdbx_seq_one_letter_code
_entity_poly.pdbx_strand_id
1 'polypeptide(L)'
;KVGMYDYLRGVTSKNWAAEGITQQWQKVDDIRDRMLYFLENHDEQRIASDFFAGSADKGKAALIVSALMRTNPVMIYFGQELGEKGMDEEGFSGKDGRTTIFDYWSIDTIRRWRNGGKFDASLLTEEEKDLQSFYTKILSICNKEKAIREGSFFDIMYCNHGNQMMDENRQYAFLRKDGHDLILVVANFDNKTSRSWIKIPTHAFECMNIPVKDTPLQTKDLLTGKKG
;
A
#
# COMPACT_ATOMS: atom_id res chain seq x y z
N LYS A 1 -0.64 -18.47 -1.39
CA LYS A 1 0.77 -18.03 -1.39
C LYS A 1 0.84 -16.65 -0.72
N VAL A 2 1.59 -16.55 0.37
CA VAL A 2 1.73 -15.31 1.16
C VAL A 2 3.00 -14.51 0.83
N GLY A 3 3.76 -14.91 -0.18
CA GLY A 3 5.08 -14.35 -0.49
C GLY A 3 5.11 -12.82 -0.66
N MET A 4 4.07 -12.22 -1.26
CA MET A 4 3.98 -10.77 -1.37
C MET A 4 3.79 -10.12 0.00
N TYR A 5 2.90 -10.65 0.85
CA TYR A 5 2.71 -10.19 2.23
C TYR A 5 4.02 -10.26 3.03
N ASP A 6 4.67 -11.44 3.04
CA ASP A 6 5.94 -11.64 3.77
C ASP A 6 7.02 -10.67 3.30
N TYR A 7 7.09 -10.43 2.00
CA TYR A 7 8.09 -9.54 1.44
C TYR A 7 7.81 -8.07 1.79
N LEU A 8 6.58 -7.61 1.63
CA LEU A 8 6.18 -6.25 2.04
C LEU A 8 6.43 -6.02 3.53
N ARG A 9 6.15 -7.02 4.37
CA ARG A 9 6.50 -7.01 5.79
C ARG A 9 8.01 -6.84 6.00
N GLY A 10 8.82 -7.58 5.26
CA GLY A 10 10.28 -7.49 5.31
C GLY A 10 10.82 -6.12 4.87
N VAL A 11 10.29 -5.54 3.80
CA VAL A 11 10.66 -4.19 3.35
C VAL A 11 10.26 -3.13 4.39
N THR A 12 9.07 -3.28 4.99
CA THR A 12 8.53 -2.32 5.95
C THR A 12 9.30 -2.33 7.29
N SER A 13 9.68 -3.52 7.80
CA SER A 13 10.17 -3.66 9.18
C SER A 13 11.57 -4.26 9.32
N LYS A 14 12.12 -4.90 8.26
CA LYS A 14 13.41 -5.61 8.30
C LYS A 14 14.44 -5.05 7.32
N ASN A 15 14.18 -3.89 6.73
CA ASN A 15 15.04 -3.23 5.74
C ASN A 15 15.37 -4.09 4.51
N TRP A 16 14.48 -5.01 4.11
CA TRP A 16 14.64 -5.70 2.83
C TRP A 16 14.53 -4.69 1.67
N ALA A 17 15.24 -4.96 0.57
CA ALA A 17 15.26 -4.08 -0.58
C ALA A 17 13.89 -4.03 -1.29
N ALA A 18 13.38 -2.83 -1.57
CA ALA A 18 12.06 -2.66 -2.20
C ALA A 18 12.05 -3.23 -3.64
N GLU A 19 13.16 -3.20 -4.37
CA GLU A 19 13.27 -3.79 -5.71
C GLU A 19 12.87 -5.26 -5.78
N GLY A 20 13.08 -6.03 -4.70
CA GLY A 20 12.72 -7.44 -4.63
C GLY A 20 11.20 -7.72 -4.64
N ILE A 21 10.35 -6.69 -4.52
CA ILE A 21 8.91 -6.78 -4.74
C ILE A 21 8.63 -7.30 -6.16
N THR A 22 9.46 -6.91 -7.15
CA THR A 22 9.39 -7.41 -8.52
C THR A 22 9.40 -8.93 -8.58
N GLN A 23 10.32 -9.57 -7.89
CA GLN A 23 10.41 -11.04 -7.87
C GLN A 23 9.18 -11.69 -7.23
N GLN A 24 8.53 -11.01 -6.27
CA GLN A 24 7.37 -11.60 -5.59
C GLN A 24 6.13 -11.63 -6.49
N TRP A 25 5.84 -10.56 -7.23
CA TRP A 25 4.71 -10.59 -8.15
C TRP A 25 4.96 -11.54 -9.33
N GLN A 26 6.21 -11.65 -9.81
CA GLN A 26 6.57 -12.60 -10.88
C GLN A 26 6.34 -14.05 -10.48
N LYS A 27 6.61 -14.43 -9.21
CA LYS A 27 6.38 -15.80 -8.70
C LYS A 27 4.90 -16.24 -8.70
N VAL A 28 3.97 -15.32 -8.80
CA VAL A 28 2.53 -15.60 -8.77
C VAL A 28 1.81 -15.08 -10.02
N ASP A 29 2.57 -14.71 -11.06
CA ASP A 29 2.00 -14.12 -12.28
C ASP A 29 1.07 -15.08 -13.02
N ASP A 30 1.34 -16.39 -12.94
CA ASP A 30 0.51 -17.48 -13.48
C ASP A 30 -0.88 -17.62 -12.82
N ILE A 31 -0.99 -17.19 -11.57
CA ILE A 31 -2.24 -17.21 -10.78
C ILE A 31 -2.71 -15.82 -10.37
N ARG A 32 -2.11 -14.77 -10.93
CA ARG A 32 -2.32 -13.37 -10.51
C ARG A 32 -3.79 -13.00 -10.39
N ASP A 33 -4.64 -13.43 -11.32
CA ASP A 33 -6.06 -13.05 -11.35
C ASP A 33 -6.90 -13.71 -10.24
N ARG A 34 -6.29 -14.63 -9.47
CA ARG A 34 -6.91 -15.35 -8.35
C ARG A 34 -6.34 -14.99 -7.00
N MET A 35 -5.51 -13.95 -6.94
CA MET A 35 -4.87 -13.52 -5.70
C MET A 35 -5.76 -12.53 -4.93
N LEU A 36 -5.73 -12.64 -3.61
CA LEU A 36 -6.21 -11.63 -2.67
C LEU A 36 -4.99 -10.98 -2.03
N TYR A 37 -4.91 -9.66 -2.04
CA TYR A 37 -3.86 -8.93 -1.34
C TYR A 37 -4.36 -8.47 0.02
N PHE A 38 -3.47 -8.52 1.02
CA PHE A 38 -3.73 -8.07 2.38
C PHE A 38 -2.42 -7.68 3.06
N LEU A 39 -2.51 -6.93 4.15
CA LEU A 39 -1.37 -6.62 5.04
C LEU A 39 -1.60 -7.11 6.46
N GLU A 40 -2.84 -7.31 6.85
CA GLU A 40 -3.25 -7.85 8.14
C GLU A 40 -4.36 -8.86 7.97
N ASN A 41 -4.40 -9.84 8.86
CA ASN A 41 -5.49 -10.81 9.00
C ASN A 41 -5.50 -11.36 10.44
N HIS A 42 -6.35 -12.35 10.72
CA HIS A 42 -6.49 -12.94 12.06
C HIS A 42 -5.31 -13.80 12.52
N ASP A 43 -4.43 -14.21 11.59
CA ASP A 43 -3.25 -15.04 11.88
C ASP A 43 -1.96 -14.21 12.00
N GLU A 44 -1.98 -12.97 11.49
CA GLU A 44 -0.78 -12.14 11.38
C GLU A 44 -0.79 -10.98 12.37
N GLN A 45 0.42 -10.54 12.81
CA GLN A 45 0.55 -9.38 13.66
C GLN A 45 0.09 -8.11 12.95
N ARG A 46 -0.53 -7.22 13.72
CA ARG A 46 -0.89 -5.88 13.27
C ARG A 46 0.34 -5.08 12.86
N ILE A 47 0.23 -4.25 11.82
CA ILE A 47 1.33 -3.38 11.36
C ILE A 47 1.84 -2.50 12.50
N ALA A 48 0.93 -1.94 13.30
CA ALA A 48 1.27 -1.04 14.40
C ALA A 48 1.85 -1.74 15.64
N SER A 49 1.82 -3.09 15.70
CA SER A 49 2.35 -3.84 16.82
C SER A 49 3.88 -3.76 16.90
N ASP A 50 4.42 -3.95 18.11
CA ASP A 50 5.86 -4.05 18.34
C ASP A 50 6.49 -5.28 17.66
N PHE A 51 5.67 -6.28 17.33
CA PHE A 51 6.09 -7.50 16.62
C PHE A 51 6.15 -7.36 15.10
N PHE A 52 5.70 -6.24 14.54
CA PHE A 52 5.80 -5.96 13.11
C PHE A 52 6.57 -4.64 12.88
N ALA A 53 5.89 -3.51 12.76
CA ALA A 53 6.52 -2.24 12.38
C ALA A 53 6.54 -1.20 13.52
N GLY A 54 5.79 -1.42 14.60
CA GLY A 54 5.69 -0.53 15.76
C GLY A 54 4.96 0.79 15.48
N SER A 55 4.48 0.99 14.25
CA SER A 55 3.73 2.17 13.84
C SER A 55 2.90 1.87 12.60
N ALA A 56 1.64 2.25 12.61
CA ALA A 56 0.74 2.09 11.47
C ALA A 56 1.17 2.90 10.24
N ASP A 57 1.79 4.06 10.43
CA ASP A 57 2.27 4.93 9.34
C ASP A 57 3.31 4.25 8.46
N LYS A 58 4.14 3.39 9.02
CA LYS A 58 5.12 2.61 8.26
C LYS A 58 4.46 1.66 7.26
N GLY A 59 3.22 1.28 7.47
CA GLY A 59 2.43 0.45 6.55
C GLY A 59 1.90 1.18 5.31
N LYS A 60 1.96 2.51 5.26
CA LYS A 60 1.37 3.30 4.16
C LYS A 60 1.95 2.95 2.79
N ALA A 61 3.27 2.80 2.69
CA ALA A 61 3.93 2.40 1.43
C ALA A 61 3.55 0.98 1.00
N ALA A 62 3.46 0.05 1.95
CA ALA A 62 3.02 -1.32 1.69
C ALA A 62 1.56 -1.37 1.23
N LEU A 63 0.68 -0.52 1.81
CA LEU A 63 -0.71 -0.40 1.36
C LEU A 63 -0.79 0.09 -0.09
N ILE A 64 -0.01 1.12 -0.46
CA ILE A 64 0.04 1.64 -1.83
C ILE A 64 0.41 0.51 -2.80
N VAL A 65 1.45 -0.26 -2.52
CA VAL A 65 1.86 -1.39 -3.37
C VAL A 65 0.76 -2.45 -3.42
N SER A 66 0.26 -2.87 -2.27
CA SER A 66 -0.75 -3.93 -2.16
C SER A 66 -2.07 -3.57 -2.87
N ALA A 67 -2.51 -2.31 -2.76
CA ALA A 67 -3.79 -1.86 -3.29
C ALA A 67 -3.76 -1.42 -4.75
N LEU A 68 -2.63 -0.86 -5.24
CA LEU A 68 -2.58 -0.22 -6.55
C LEU A 68 -1.84 -1.02 -7.62
N MET A 69 -1.10 -2.07 -7.24
CA MET A 69 -0.27 -2.81 -8.18
C MET A 69 -1.08 -3.61 -9.21
N ARG A 70 -2.15 -4.25 -8.79
CA ARG A 70 -2.96 -5.15 -9.63
C ARG A 70 -4.44 -4.82 -9.52
N THR A 71 -5.26 -5.48 -10.30
CA THR A 71 -6.73 -5.36 -10.28
C THR A 71 -7.39 -6.27 -9.26
N ASN A 72 -6.60 -6.98 -8.46
CA ASN A 72 -7.07 -7.92 -7.47
C ASN A 72 -7.79 -7.24 -6.30
N PRO A 73 -8.72 -7.93 -5.65
CA PRO A 73 -9.31 -7.44 -4.41
C PRO A 73 -8.24 -7.29 -3.33
N VAL A 74 -8.42 -6.27 -2.50
CA VAL A 74 -7.58 -5.99 -1.33
C VAL A 74 -8.44 -6.15 -0.09
N MET A 75 -7.98 -6.95 0.86
CA MET A 75 -8.64 -7.09 2.16
C MET A 75 -8.03 -6.09 3.14
N ILE A 76 -8.87 -5.29 3.75
CA ILE A 76 -8.54 -4.46 4.92
C ILE A 76 -9.12 -5.17 6.14
N TYR A 77 -8.25 -5.59 7.04
CA TYR A 77 -8.67 -6.25 8.26
C TYR A 77 -9.23 -5.20 9.23
N PHE A 78 -10.28 -5.54 10.00
CA PHE A 78 -10.98 -4.57 10.85
C PHE A 78 -10.02 -3.87 11.83
N GLY A 79 -10.10 -2.52 11.88
CA GLY A 79 -9.22 -1.68 12.68
C GLY A 79 -7.84 -1.40 12.07
N GLN A 80 -7.50 -2.01 10.92
CA GLN A 80 -6.24 -1.72 10.20
C GLN A 80 -6.17 -0.24 9.80
N GLU A 81 -7.28 0.32 9.33
CA GLU A 81 -7.42 1.72 8.95
C GLU A 81 -7.38 2.70 10.13
N LEU A 82 -7.48 2.18 11.35
CA LEU A 82 -7.39 2.95 12.60
C LEU A 82 -6.04 2.74 13.31
N GLY A 83 -5.17 1.88 12.77
CA GLY A 83 -3.88 1.59 13.34
C GLY A 83 -3.93 0.71 14.60
N GLU A 84 -4.86 -0.25 14.64
CA GLU A 84 -4.94 -1.22 15.74
C GLU A 84 -3.61 -1.91 15.97
N LYS A 85 -3.18 -1.99 17.24
CA LYS A 85 -1.87 -2.51 17.61
C LYS A 85 -1.86 -4.00 17.95
N GLY A 86 -2.98 -4.54 18.42
CA GLY A 86 -3.04 -5.91 18.94
C GLY A 86 -2.08 -6.15 20.11
N MET A 87 -1.88 -5.12 20.95
CA MET A 87 -0.90 -5.15 22.04
C MET A 87 -1.54 -5.30 23.42
N ASP A 88 -2.85 -5.49 23.47
CA ASP A 88 -3.59 -5.86 24.66
C ASP A 88 -3.74 -7.39 24.76
N GLU A 89 -4.52 -7.88 25.70
CA GLU A 89 -4.81 -9.32 25.87
C GLU A 89 -5.87 -9.79 24.87
N GLU A 90 -5.63 -9.53 23.60
CA GLU A 90 -6.46 -9.91 22.45
C GLU A 90 -5.84 -11.15 21.79
N GLY A 91 -6.68 -11.87 21.04
CA GLY A 91 -6.19 -13.06 20.34
C GLY A 91 -6.02 -14.30 21.22
N PHE A 92 -5.39 -15.31 20.65
CA PHE A 92 -5.24 -16.62 21.30
C PHE A 92 -4.01 -16.72 22.19
N SER A 93 -3.05 -15.83 22.03
CA SER A 93 -1.72 -15.91 22.67
C SER A 93 -1.42 -14.73 23.61
N GLY A 94 -2.42 -13.92 23.96
CA GLY A 94 -2.23 -12.71 24.74
C GLY A 94 -1.58 -11.59 23.93
N LYS A 95 -0.64 -10.86 24.51
CA LYS A 95 0.02 -9.68 23.92
C LYS A 95 1.03 -10.05 22.83
N ASP A 96 0.57 -10.62 21.74
CA ASP A 96 1.41 -11.09 20.63
C ASP A 96 1.29 -10.25 19.34
N GLY A 97 0.58 -9.14 19.38
CA GLY A 97 0.37 -8.25 18.25
C GLY A 97 -0.71 -8.70 17.27
N ARG A 98 -1.52 -9.68 17.65
CA ARG A 98 -2.63 -10.21 16.87
C ARG A 98 -3.97 -9.82 17.48
N THR A 99 -5.01 -9.77 16.64
CA THR A 99 -6.40 -9.71 17.06
C THR A 99 -7.19 -10.74 16.29
N THR A 100 -8.01 -11.54 16.99
CA THR A 100 -8.86 -12.53 16.33
C THR A 100 -10.13 -11.89 15.79
N ILE A 101 -10.87 -12.62 14.95
CA ILE A 101 -12.20 -12.19 14.48
C ILE A 101 -13.22 -12.08 15.62
N PHE A 102 -12.92 -12.59 16.81
CA PHE A 102 -13.79 -12.58 17.98
C PHE A 102 -13.54 -11.39 18.90
N ASP A 103 -12.44 -10.64 18.70
CA ASP A 103 -12.05 -9.54 19.58
C ASP A 103 -12.64 -8.18 19.21
N TYR A 104 -13.38 -8.07 18.10
CA TYR A 104 -13.86 -6.80 17.53
C TYR A 104 -14.65 -5.91 18.52
N TRP A 105 -15.29 -6.48 19.55
CA TRP A 105 -15.99 -5.70 20.56
C TRP A 105 -15.12 -5.21 21.71
N SER A 106 -13.92 -5.77 21.89
CA SER A 106 -13.00 -5.43 22.98
C SER A 106 -11.88 -4.47 22.56
N ILE A 107 -11.63 -4.32 21.25
CA ILE A 107 -10.57 -3.50 20.68
C ILE A 107 -10.87 -2.01 20.87
N ASP A 108 -9.94 -1.26 21.46
CA ASP A 108 -10.15 0.14 21.83
C ASP A 108 -10.31 1.07 20.62
N THR A 109 -9.57 0.84 19.53
CA THR A 109 -9.73 1.61 18.29
C THR A 109 -11.15 1.46 17.72
N ILE A 110 -11.67 0.24 17.70
CA ILE A 110 -13.05 -0.04 17.25
C ILE A 110 -14.08 0.54 18.20
N ARG A 111 -13.86 0.49 19.51
CA ARG A 111 -14.75 1.13 20.50
C ARG A 111 -14.80 2.63 20.29
N ARG A 112 -13.67 3.30 20.07
CA ARG A 112 -13.63 4.74 19.78
C ARG A 112 -14.34 5.06 18.47
N TRP A 113 -14.06 4.30 17.40
CA TRP A 113 -14.75 4.47 16.12
C TRP A 113 -16.26 4.27 16.22
N ARG A 114 -16.70 3.22 16.91
CA ARG A 114 -18.12 2.92 17.09
C ARG A 114 -18.85 3.97 17.94
N ASN A 115 -18.18 4.53 18.94
CA ASN A 115 -18.68 5.59 19.84
C ASN A 115 -20.15 5.36 20.30
N GLY A 116 -20.40 4.21 20.95
CA GLY A 116 -21.75 3.90 21.42
C GLY A 116 -22.82 3.74 20.34
N GLY A 117 -22.43 3.60 19.07
CA GLY A 117 -23.32 3.47 17.92
C GLY A 117 -23.53 4.77 17.12
N LYS A 118 -22.83 5.84 17.45
CA LYS A 118 -22.87 7.10 16.69
C LYS A 118 -22.07 7.04 15.40
N PHE A 119 -20.98 6.22 15.36
CA PHE A 119 -20.09 6.06 14.20
C PHE A 119 -19.54 7.39 13.68
N ASP A 120 -19.27 8.31 14.58
CA ASP A 120 -18.63 9.58 14.29
C ASP A 120 -17.14 9.52 14.72
N ALA A 121 -16.31 10.41 14.21
CA ALA A 121 -14.87 10.43 14.52
C ALA A 121 -14.54 11.15 15.85
N SER A 122 -15.53 11.46 16.71
CA SER A 122 -15.32 12.36 17.86
C SER A 122 -14.43 11.77 18.95
N LEU A 123 -14.35 10.44 19.06
CA LEU A 123 -13.49 9.75 20.02
C LEU A 123 -12.18 9.23 19.41
N LEU A 124 -11.98 9.36 18.10
CA LEU A 124 -10.74 8.97 17.46
C LEU A 124 -9.62 9.99 17.78
N THR A 125 -8.38 9.49 17.94
CA THR A 125 -7.21 10.36 18.02
C THR A 125 -6.94 11.01 16.66
N GLU A 126 -6.09 12.03 16.62
CA GLU A 126 -5.74 12.69 15.36
C GLU A 126 -4.95 11.72 14.44
N GLU A 127 -4.08 10.89 15.00
CA GLU A 127 -3.35 9.86 14.27
C GLU A 127 -4.29 8.82 13.65
N GLU A 128 -5.33 8.39 14.38
CA GLU A 128 -6.36 7.47 13.88
C GLU A 128 -7.15 8.10 12.73
N LYS A 129 -7.53 9.38 12.87
CA LYS A 129 -8.24 10.13 11.81
C LYS A 129 -7.39 10.31 10.56
N ASP A 130 -6.12 10.68 10.74
CA ASP A 130 -5.18 10.87 9.64
C ASP A 130 -4.95 9.57 8.87
N LEU A 131 -4.75 8.47 9.59
CA LEU A 131 -4.59 7.15 8.98
C LEU A 131 -5.86 6.73 8.24
N GLN A 132 -7.03 6.84 8.87
CA GLN A 132 -8.31 6.53 8.24
C GLN A 132 -8.55 7.37 6.97
N SER A 133 -8.20 8.65 7.02
CA SER A 133 -8.28 9.55 5.86
C SER A 133 -7.36 9.07 4.73
N PHE A 134 -6.15 8.62 5.05
CA PHE A 134 -5.22 8.06 4.08
C PHE A 134 -5.78 6.78 3.43
N TYR A 135 -6.28 5.83 4.22
CA TYR A 135 -6.94 4.61 3.71
C TYR A 135 -8.13 4.96 2.81
N THR A 136 -8.96 5.90 3.23
CA THR A 136 -10.11 6.40 2.45
C THR A 136 -9.68 6.94 1.09
N LYS A 137 -8.59 7.70 1.03
CA LYS A 137 -8.03 8.21 -0.24
C LYS A 137 -7.55 7.08 -1.13
N ILE A 138 -6.74 6.15 -0.61
CA ILE A 138 -6.22 5.02 -1.40
C ILE A 138 -7.34 4.16 -1.94
N LEU A 139 -8.30 3.76 -1.10
CA LEU A 139 -9.44 2.94 -1.54
C LEU A 139 -10.36 3.70 -2.51
N SER A 140 -10.48 5.03 -2.36
CA SER A 140 -11.19 5.86 -3.34
C SER A 140 -10.47 5.91 -4.69
N ILE A 141 -9.15 5.96 -4.72
CA ILE A 141 -8.34 5.85 -5.95
C ILE A 141 -8.59 4.47 -6.59
N CYS A 142 -8.55 3.38 -5.81
CA CYS A 142 -8.85 2.04 -6.32
C CYS A 142 -10.22 1.95 -7.00
N ASN A 143 -11.22 2.62 -6.44
CA ASN A 143 -12.58 2.56 -6.97
C ASN A 143 -12.84 3.53 -8.13
N LYS A 144 -12.19 4.69 -8.16
CA LYS A 144 -12.46 5.77 -9.14
C LYS A 144 -11.56 5.68 -10.36
N GLU A 145 -10.26 5.38 -10.16
CA GLU A 145 -9.29 5.41 -11.25
C GLU A 145 -9.36 4.12 -12.05
N LYS A 146 -9.85 4.21 -13.28
CA LYS A 146 -10.01 3.06 -14.17
C LYS A 146 -8.68 2.36 -14.45
N ALA A 147 -7.59 3.13 -14.57
CA ALA A 147 -6.24 2.59 -14.73
C ALA A 147 -5.82 1.67 -13.57
N ILE A 148 -6.31 1.90 -12.34
CA ILE A 148 -6.07 1.03 -11.19
C ILE A 148 -7.03 -0.16 -11.21
N ARG A 149 -8.32 0.08 -11.40
CA ARG A 149 -9.37 -0.93 -11.27
C ARG A 149 -9.33 -1.98 -12.40
N GLU A 150 -9.01 -1.56 -13.62
CA GLU A 150 -9.12 -2.40 -14.83
C GLU A 150 -7.85 -2.38 -15.69
N GLY A 151 -6.93 -1.44 -15.44
CA GLY A 151 -5.80 -1.16 -16.30
C GLY A 151 -4.68 -2.19 -16.26
N SER A 152 -3.79 -2.10 -17.24
CA SER A 152 -2.55 -2.86 -17.29
C SER A 152 -1.53 -2.37 -16.26
N PHE A 153 -0.62 -3.25 -15.88
CA PHE A 153 0.48 -3.00 -14.97
C PHE A 153 1.81 -3.10 -15.73
N PHE A 154 2.74 -2.20 -15.42
CA PHE A 154 4.09 -2.25 -15.94
C PHE A 154 5.10 -1.89 -14.85
N ASP A 155 5.98 -2.83 -14.51
CA ASP A 155 7.06 -2.62 -13.54
C ASP A 155 8.19 -1.85 -14.20
N ILE A 156 8.63 -0.75 -13.56
CA ILE A 156 9.73 0.09 -14.06
C ILE A 156 10.98 0.00 -13.18
N MET A 157 11.03 -0.94 -12.23
CA MET A 157 12.21 -1.07 -11.37
C MET A 157 13.46 -1.48 -12.14
N TYR A 158 13.34 -2.34 -13.15
CA TYR A 158 14.50 -2.82 -13.93
C TYR A 158 15.29 -1.68 -14.61
N CYS A 159 14.63 -0.62 -15.06
CA CYS A 159 15.32 0.53 -15.67
C CYS A 159 15.79 1.57 -14.64
N ASN A 160 15.36 1.41 -13.39
CA ASN A 160 15.80 2.22 -12.27
C ASN A 160 16.86 1.53 -11.40
N HIS A 161 17.23 0.29 -11.71
CA HIS A 161 18.33 -0.39 -11.07
C HIS A 161 19.65 0.42 -11.26
N GLY A 162 20.36 0.70 -10.16
CA GLY A 162 21.54 1.54 -10.16
C GLY A 162 21.28 3.03 -10.48
N ASN A 163 20.05 3.48 -10.47
CA ASN A 163 19.71 4.90 -10.65
C ASN A 163 20.06 5.69 -9.38
N GLN A 164 21.15 6.46 -9.42
CA GLN A 164 21.63 7.24 -8.28
C GLN A 164 20.62 8.28 -7.74
N MET A 165 19.57 8.59 -8.49
CA MET A 165 18.51 9.54 -8.11
C MET A 165 17.25 8.85 -7.60
N MET A 166 17.27 7.52 -7.41
CA MET A 166 16.20 6.71 -6.83
C MET A 166 16.82 5.64 -5.94
N ASP A 167 16.39 5.54 -4.69
CA ASP A 167 16.83 4.48 -3.80
C ASP A 167 15.99 3.20 -4.00
N GLU A 168 16.48 2.29 -4.83
CA GLU A 168 15.83 1.01 -5.13
C GLU A 168 15.67 0.09 -3.91
N ASN A 169 16.43 0.33 -2.83
CA ASN A 169 16.26 -0.40 -1.59
C ASN A 169 15.05 0.08 -0.79
N ARG A 170 14.68 1.37 -0.95
CA ARG A 170 13.61 2.00 -0.17
C ARG A 170 12.43 2.48 -1.00
N GLN A 171 12.54 2.48 -2.32
CA GLN A 171 11.52 2.98 -3.21
C GLN A 171 11.11 1.93 -4.24
N TYR A 172 9.81 1.83 -4.49
CA TYR A 172 9.25 0.96 -5.52
C TYR A 172 8.34 1.75 -6.44
N ALA A 173 8.51 1.59 -7.75
CA ALA A 173 7.77 2.36 -8.74
C ALA A 173 7.22 1.47 -9.86
N PHE A 174 6.00 1.77 -10.31
CA PHE A 174 5.34 1.09 -11.40
C PHE A 174 4.32 1.98 -12.10
N LEU A 175 3.89 1.57 -13.28
CA LEU A 175 2.87 2.23 -14.06
C LEU A 175 1.56 1.44 -14.07
N ARG A 176 0.45 2.15 -14.09
CA ARG A 176 -0.88 1.61 -14.36
C ARG A 176 -1.51 2.40 -15.50
N LYS A 177 -2.18 1.72 -16.43
CA LYS A 177 -2.77 2.38 -17.59
C LYS A 177 -4.06 1.73 -18.07
N ASP A 178 -5.06 2.56 -18.33
CA ASP A 178 -6.26 2.20 -19.11
C ASP A 178 -6.62 3.34 -20.06
N GLY A 179 -6.80 3.02 -21.35
CA GLY A 179 -7.10 4.04 -22.36
C GLY A 179 -6.10 5.20 -22.35
N HIS A 180 -6.58 6.40 -22.02
CA HIS A 180 -5.75 7.60 -21.89
C HIS A 180 -5.20 7.84 -20.48
N ASP A 181 -5.72 7.14 -19.51
CA ASP A 181 -5.35 7.32 -18.11
C ASP A 181 -4.04 6.57 -17.79
N LEU A 182 -3.01 7.32 -17.47
CA LEU A 182 -1.70 6.81 -17.06
C LEU A 182 -1.40 7.28 -15.64
N ILE A 183 -1.10 6.33 -14.75
CA ILE A 183 -0.76 6.61 -13.36
C ILE A 183 0.64 6.06 -13.09
N LEU A 184 1.54 6.93 -12.65
CA LEU A 184 2.81 6.55 -12.03
C LEU A 184 2.57 6.39 -10.53
N VAL A 185 2.86 5.22 -10.01
CA VAL A 185 2.81 4.93 -8.57
C VAL A 185 4.23 4.83 -8.05
N VAL A 186 4.53 5.56 -6.96
CA VAL A 186 5.81 5.51 -6.26
C VAL A 186 5.55 5.31 -4.78
N ALA A 187 6.04 4.22 -4.24
CA ALA A 187 5.98 3.91 -2.81
C ALA A 187 7.36 4.11 -2.18
N ASN A 188 7.41 4.93 -1.13
CA ASN A 188 8.63 5.18 -0.37
C ASN A 188 8.53 4.50 1.00
N PHE A 189 9.37 3.51 1.25
CA PHE A 189 9.47 2.76 2.51
C PHE A 189 10.45 3.37 3.50
N ASP A 190 11.07 4.51 3.17
CA ASP A 190 11.92 5.24 4.11
C ASP A 190 11.08 6.16 5.01
N ASN A 191 11.57 6.41 6.21
CA ASN A 191 10.99 7.39 7.15
C ASN A 191 11.30 8.84 6.75
N LYS A 192 12.08 9.06 5.69
CA LYS A 192 12.48 10.39 5.22
C LYS A 192 11.79 10.76 3.91
N THR A 193 11.42 12.02 3.80
CA THR A 193 11.03 12.59 2.53
C THR A 193 12.23 12.58 1.59
N SER A 194 12.04 12.04 0.38
CA SER A 194 13.07 12.00 -0.66
C SER A 194 12.59 12.71 -1.92
N ARG A 195 13.53 13.22 -2.67
CA ARG A 195 13.31 13.70 -4.04
C ARG A 195 13.96 12.71 -4.99
N SER A 196 13.18 12.12 -5.86
CA SER A 196 13.64 11.07 -6.75
C SER A 196 13.38 11.41 -8.20
N TRP A 197 14.26 10.94 -9.08
CA TRP A 197 14.09 10.99 -10.52
C TRP A 197 13.89 9.59 -11.03
N ILE A 198 12.70 9.32 -11.50
CA ILE A 198 12.27 8.00 -11.92
C ILE A 198 12.35 7.91 -13.44
N LYS A 199 13.10 6.94 -13.95
CA LYS A 199 13.20 6.66 -15.38
C LYS A 199 11.97 5.87 -15.81
N ILE A 200 11.34 6.31 -16.90
CA ILE A 200 10.30 5.56 -17.61
C ILE A 200 10.89 5.17 -18.95
N PRO A 201 11.08 3.87 -19.24
CA PRO A 201 11.78 3.43 -20.43
C PRO A 201 10.90 3.55 -21.68
N THR A 202 11.49 3.74 -22.85
CA THR A 202 10.76 3.76 -24.14
C THR A 202 9.90 2.51 -24.33
N HIS A 203 10.40 1.35 -23.90
CA HIS A 203 9.67 0.10 -23.94
C HIS A 203 8.32 0.14 -23.18
N ALA A 204 8.22 0.91 -22.07
CA ALA A 204 6.93 1.11 -21.38
C ALA A 204 5.93 1.87 -22.25
N PHE A 205 6.40 2.86 -23.01
CA PHE A 205 5.53 3.61 -23.94
C PHE A 205 4.98 2.72 -25.05
N GLU A 206 5.83 1.84 -25.60
CA GLU A 206 5.42 0.87 -26.62
C GLU A 206 4.43 -0.16 -26.05
N CYS A 207 4.80 -0.85 -24.97
CA CYS A 207 3.97 -1.91 -24.37
C CYS A 207 2.61 -1.42 -23.87
N MET A 208 2.56 -0.18 -23.39
CA MET A 208 1.35 0.41 -22.82
C MET A 208 0.61 1.32 -23.82
N ASN A 209 1.05 1.42 -25.08
CA ASN A 209 0.51 2.33 -26.07
C ASN A 209 0.38 3.77 -25.55
N ILE A 210 1.45 4.28 -24.93
CA ILE A 210 1.50 5.66 -24.45
C ILE A 210 2.01 6.54 -25.59
N PRO A 211 1.25 7.54 -26.06
CA PRO A 211 1.70 8.42 -27.13
C PRO A 211 2.90 9.25 -26.65
N VAL A 212 3.99 9.18 -27.40
CA VAL A 212 5.17 10.03 -27.18
C VAL A 212 4.85 11.43 -27.67
N LYS A 213 5.10 12.43 -26.84
CA LYS A 213 4.95 13.85 -27.15
C LYS A 213 6.22 14.59 -26.81
N ASP A 214 6.61 15.55 -27.63
CA ASP A 214 7.78 16.40 -27.39
C ASP A 214 7.54 17.50 -26.32
N THR A 215 6.38 17.47 -25.69
CA THR A 215 5.99 18.42 -24.63
C THR A 215 5.93 17.74 -23.28
N PRO A 216 6.28 18.43 -22.17
CA PRO A 216 6.11 17.92 -20.83
C PRO A 216 4.69 17.43 -20.58
N LEU A 217 4.55 16.29 -19.90
CA LEU A 217 3.25 15.78 -19.48
C LEU A 217 2.72 16.62 -18.32
N GLN A 218 1.48 17.04 -18.42
CA GLN A 218 0.80 17.60 -17.25
C GLN A 218 0.45 16.48 -16.29
N THR A 219 0.78 16.66 -15.03
CA THR A 219 0.55 15.66 -13.99
C THR A 219 -0.39 16.18 -12.91
N LYS A 220 -1.02 15.24 -12.21
CA LYS A 220 -1.81 15.52 -11.02
C LYS A 220 -1.49 14.47 -9.96
N ASP A 221 -1.07 14.92 -8.80
CA ASP A 221 -0.93 14.05 -7.64
C ASP A 221 -2.32 13.66 -7.10
N LEU A 222 -2.65 12.38 -7.13
CA LEU A 222 -3.96 11.88 -6.72
C LEU A 222 -4.16 11.91 -5.20
N LEU A 223 -3.10 11.95 -4.40
CA LEU A 223 -3.18 12.05 -2.94
C LEU A 223 -3.42 13.47 -2.47
N THR A 224 -2.78 14.46 -3.10
CA THR A 224 -2.83 15.87 -2.67
C THR A 224 -3.69 16.76 -3.58
N GLY A 225 -3.97 16.32 -4.79
CA GLY A 225 -4.66 17.09 -5.83
C GLY A 225 -3.79 18.15 -6.51
N LYS A 226 -2.51 18.26 -6.16
CA LYS A 226 -1.58 19.22 -6.77
C LYS A 226 -1.33 18.87 -8.23
N LYS A 227 -1.25 19.92 -9.07
CA LYS A 227 -0.86 19.81 -10.48
C LYS A 227 0.63 20.10 -10.63
N GLY A 228 1.31 19.39 -11.52
CA GLY A 228 2.70 19.57 -11.90
C GLY A 228 2.87 19.70 -13.41
#